data_8dc4136b1319f9522c0b82ec3f89163f
#
_entry.id   8dc4136b1319f9522c0b82ec3f89163f
#
_cell.length_a   1.000
_cell.length_b   1.000
_cell.length_c   1.000
_cell.angle_alpha   90.00
_cell.angle_beta   90.00
_cell.angle_gamma   90.00
#
_symmetry.space_group_name_H-M   'P 1'
#
loop_
_entity.id
_entity.type
_entity.pdbx_description
1 polymer ?
#
loop_
_entity_poly.entity_id
_entity_poly.type
_entity_poly.pdbx_seq_one_letter_code
_entity_poly.pdbx_strand_id
1 'polypeptide(L)'
;MQLITERLFLIPLQPDGMRTLLARTTDPELIQPYTDMLDLSLAHPEQWVWYTAWGLYQNDSGDWVGDLCFKGLPENGQPEIGYGLLPEYEHQGYATEAVRAACRWAFEQP
;
A
#
# COMPACT_ATOMS: atom_id res chain seq x y z
N MET A 1 -8.97 4.11 -8.54
CA MET A 1 -7.66 4.72 -8.73
C MET A 1 -6.58 3.66 -8.69
N GLN A 2 -5.61 3.73 -9.58
CA GLN A 2 -4.45 2.82 -9.52
C GLN A 2 -3.24 3.49 -10.16
N LEU A 3 -2.05 3.05 -9.75
CA LEU A 3 -0.78 3.47 -10.35
C LEU A 3 -0.22 2.28 -11.13
N ILE A 4 0.30 2.54 -12.33
CA ILE A 4 0.86 1.49 -13.17
C ILE A 4 2.34 1.78 -13.36
N THR A 5 3.18 0.76 -13.13
CA THR A 5 4.62 0.82 -13.37
C THR A 5 4.99 -0.18 -14.45
N GLU A 6 6.29 -0.34 -14.70
CA GLU A 6 6.76 -1.28 -15.72
C GLU A 6 6.30 -2.72 -15.44
N ARG A 7 6.35 -3.16 -14.19
CA ARG A 7 6.04 -4.55 -13.82
C ARG A 7 4.85 -4.69 -12.88
N LEU A 8 4.39 -3.58 -12.27
CA LEU A 8 3.41 -3.62 -11.19
C LEU A 8 2.23 -2.71 -11.46
N PHE A 9 1.12 -2.98 -10.78
CA PHE A 9 0.12 -1.98 -10.53
C PHE A 9 -0.14 -1.90 -9.02
N LEU A 10 -0.43 -0.70 -8.55
CA LEU A 10 -0.63 -0.39 -7.14
C LEU A 10 -2.05 0.12 -6.96
N ILE A 11 -2.80 -0.48 -6.05
CA ILE A 11 -4.18 -0.09 -5.78
C ILE A 11 -4.36 0.17 -4.30
N PRO A 12 -4.83 1.38 -3.90
CA PRO A 12 -5.20 1.58 -2.50
C PRO A 12 -6.42 0.72 -2.18
N LEU A 13 -6.34 -0.05 -1.09
CA LEU A 13 -7.38 -0.99 -0.73
C LEU A 13 -8.54 -0.27 -0.06
N GLN A 14 -9.75 -0.54 -0.53
CA GLN A 14 -10.97 -0.10 0.11
C GLN A 14 -11.24 -0.95 1.36
N PRO A 15 -12.20 -0.58 2.23
CA PRO A 15 -12.42 -1.31 3.48
C PRO A 15 -12.60 -2.82 3.31
N ASP A 16 -13.30 -3.26 2.29
CA ASP A 16 -13.46 -4.70 2.04
C ASP A 16 -12.13 -5.36 1.67
N GLY A 17 -11.28 -4.67 0.89
CA GLY A 17 -9.94 -5.14 0.58
C GLY A 17 -9.07 -5.25 1.82
N MET A 18 -9.17 -4.30 2.73
CA MET A 18 -8.44 -4.35 4.00
C MET A 18 -8.92 -5.51 4.87
N ARG A 19 -10.22 -5.79 4.90
CA ARG A 19 -10.76 -6.92 5.64
C ARG A 19 -10.27 -8.24 5.06
N THR A 20 -10.19 -8.35 3.74
CA THR A 20 -9.64 -9.53 3.07
C THR A 20 -8.16 -9.69 3.41
N LEU A 21 -7.38 -8.60 3.40
CA LEU A 21 -5.98 -8.63 3.79
C LEU A 21 -5.80 -9.12 5.23
N LEU A 22 -6.62 -8.61 6.16
CA LEU A 22 -6.60 -9.04 7.55
C LEU A 22 -6.90 -10.53 7.68
N ALA A 23 -7.91 -11.03 6.96
CA ALA A 23 -8.29 -12.44 7.00
C ALA A 23 -7.20 -13.36 6.47
N ARG A 24 -6.36 -12.88 5.55
CA ARG A 24 -5.27 -13.65 4.95
C ARG A 24 -3.95 -13.53 5.70
N THR A 25 -3.85 -12.58 6.62
CA THR A 25 -2.60 -12.29 7.33
C THR A 25 -2.31 -13.39 8.35
N THR A 26 -1.15 -14.01 8.23
CA THR A 26 -0.68 -15.07 9.14
C THR A 26 0.30 -14.57 10.17
N ASP A 27 0.90 -13.39 9.95
CA ASP A 27 1.85 -12.80 10.88
C ASP A 27 1.08 -12.00 11.94
N PRO A 28 1.11 -12.45 13.21
CA PRO A 28 0.36 -11.74 14.26
C PRO A 28 0.82 -10.31 14.49
N GLU A 29 2.07 -9.97 14.11
CA GLU A 29 2.58 -8.61 14.26
C GLU A 29 1.95 -7.62 13.29
N LEU A 30 1.34 -8.10 12.21
CA LEU A 30 0.69 -7.25 11.20
C LEU A 30 -0.78 -7.01 11.47
N ILE A 31 -1.39 -7.78 12.36
CA ILE A 31 -2.84 -7.65 12.65
C ILE A 31 -3.18 -6.25 13.15
N GLN A 32 -2.44 -5.76 14.14
CA GLN A 32 -2.73 -4.43 14.71
C GLN A 32 -2.45 -3.30 13.73
N PRO A 33 -1.30 -3.26 13.03
CA PRO A 33 -1.07 -2.24 12.02
C PRO A 33 -2.14 -2.18 10.93
N TYR A 34 -2.55 -3.34 10.41
CA TYR A 34 -3.59 -3.36 9.38
C TYR A 34 -4.96 -2.95 9.93
N THR A 35 -5.28 -3.33 11.17
CA THR A 35 -6.51 -2.89 11.83
C THR A 35 -6.52 -1.38 11.99
N ASP A 36 -5.41 -0.80 12.41
CA ASP A 36 -5.26 0.65 12.56
C ASP A 36 -5.43 1.37 11.22
N MET A 37 -4.86 0.82 10.14
CA MET A 37 -5.02 1.39 8.80
C MET A 37 -6.49 1.38 8.37
N LEU A 38 -7.20 0.29 8.60
CA LEU A 38 -8.61 0.21 8.28
C LEU A 38 -9.41 1.24 9.06
N ASP A 39 -9.19 1.31 10.38
CA ASP A 39 -9.91 2.25 11.25
C ASP A 39 -9.65 3.70 10.85
N LEU A 40 -8.39 4.05 10.56
CA LEU A 40 -8.02 5.40 10.15
C LEU A 40 -8.58 5.76 8.78
N SER A 41 -8.59 4.82 7.83
CA SER A 41 -9.16 5.08 6.51
C SER A 41 -10.68 5.30 6.59
N LEU A 42 -11.36 4.60 7.48
CA LEU A 42 -12.80 4.80 7.72
C LEU A 42 -13.07 6.15 8.43
N ALA A 43 -12.17 6.57 9.32
CA ALA A 43 -12.30 7.83 10.05
C ALA A 43 -12.00 9.05 9.16
N HIS A 44 -11.27 8.87 8.06
CA HIS A 44 -10.87 9.95 7.16
C HIS A 44 -11.28 9.66 5.71
N PRO A 45 -12.60 9.62 5.43
CA PRO A 45 -13.08 9.15 4.12
C PRO A 45 -12.62 10.00 2.93
N GLU A 46 -12.33 11.28 3.12
CA GLU A 46 -11.84 12.16 2.04
C GLU A 46 -10.34 12.00 1.78
N GLN A 47 -9.62 11.36 2.71
CA GLN A 47 -8.16 11.20 2.66
C GLN A 47 -7.76 9.75 2.87
N TRP A 48 -8.68 8.83 2.61
CA TRP A 48 -8.52 7.42 2.94
C TRP A 48 -7.28 6.79 2.29
N VAL A 49 -6.89 7.25 1.10
CA VAL A 49 -5.74 6.69 0.38
C VAL A 49 -4.42 6.89 1.15
N TRP A 50 -4.36 7.89 2.05
CA TRP A 50 -3.17 8.15 2.85
C TRP A 50 -3.08 7.25 4.08
N TYR A 51 -4.16 6.55 4.43
CA TYR A 51 -4.23 5.75 5.65
C TYR A 51 -4.35 4.25 5.38
N THR A 52 -4.82 3.86 4.20
CA THR A 52 -5.02 2.45 3.85
C THR A 52 -3.74 1.83 3.31
N ALA A 53 -3.70 0.49 3.27
CA ALA A 53 -2.65 -0.22 2.57
C ALA A 53 -2.91 -0.17 1.07
N TRP A 54 -1.84 -0.09 0.27
CA TRP A 54 -1.89 -0.18 -1.18
C TRP A 54 -1.40 -1.57 -1.58
N GLY A 55 -2.25 -2.34 -2.24
CA GLY A 55 -1.86 -3.66 -2.75
C GLY A 55 -0.96 -3.52 -3.96
N LEU A 56 0.05 -4.37 -4.04
CA LEU A 56 1.02 -4.43 -5.13
C LEU A 56 0.80 -5.72 -5.91
N TYR A 57 0.61 -5.61 -7.22
CA TYR A 57 0.29 -6.74 -8.08
C TYR A 57 1.15 -6.72 -9.33
N GLN A 58 1.47 -7.91 -9.86
CA GLN A 58 2.18 -8.00 -11.15
C GLN A 58 1.24 -7.63 -12.29
N ASN A 59 1.72 -6.81 -13.22
CA ASN A 59 0.92 -6.36 -14.37
C ASN A 59 0.45 -7.49 -15.26
N ASP A 60 1.30 -8.49 -15.50
CA ASP A 60 1.03 -9.55 -16.45
C ASP A 60 0.13 -10.64 -15.88
N SER A 61 0.31 -11.01 -14.61
CA SER A 61 -0.42 -12.13 -14.00
C SER A 61 -1.53 -11.69 -13.05
N GLY A 62 -1.44 -10.47 -12.51
CA GLY A 62 -2.33 -10.03 -11.45
C GLY A 62 -2.00 -10.63 -10.08
N ASP A 63 -0.88 -11.35 -9.97
CA ASP A 63 -0.48 -11.97 -8.70
C ASP A 63 -0.09 -10.93 -7.67
N TRP A 64 -0.51 -11.16 -6.42
CA TRP A 64 -0.19 -10.28 -5.31
C TRP A 64 1.28 -10.41 -4.94
N VAL A 65 1.96 -9.28 -4.85
CA VAL A 65 3.40 -9.20 -4.56
C VAL A 65 3.64 -8.76 -3.11
N GLY A 66 2.78 -7.92 -2.59
CA GLY A 66 2.92 -7.37 -1.26
C GLY A 66 2.05 -6.13 -1.11
N ASP A 67 2.46 -5.25 -0.20
CA ASP A 67 1.75 -3.99 0.00
C ASP A 67 2.70 -2.88 0.42
N LEU A 68 2.22 -1.65 0.32
CA LEU A 68 2.87 -0.48 0.93
C LEU A 68 1.82 0.40 1.57
N CYS A 69 2.25 1.29 2.44
CA CYS A 69 1.36 2.27 3.03
C CYS A 69 2.08 3.58 3.24
N PHE A 70 1.34 4.68 3.17
CA PHE A 70 1.79 5.95 3.71
C PHE A 70 1.49 5.95 5.20
N LYS A 71 2.32 6.62 5.98
CA LYS A 71 2.10 6.72 7.43
C LYS A 71 1.33 8.01 7.73
N GLY A 72 0.14 8.10 7.17
CA GLY A 72 -0.72 9.26 7.26
C GLY A 72 -0.38 10.33 6.24
N LEU A 73 -0.93 11.53 6.43
CA LEU A 73 -0.67 12.66 5.53
C LEU A 73 0.79 13.08 5.61
N PRO A 74 1.40 13.43 4.46
CA PRO A 74 2.79 13.89 4.47
C PRO A 74 2.95 15.17 5.28
N GLU A 75 3.90 15.16 6.22
CA GLU A 75 4.29 16.35 6.95
C GLU A 75 5.41 17.05 6.18
N ASN A 76 5.32 18.37 6.06
CA ASN A 76 6.32 19.18 5.35
C ASN A 76 6.55 18.71 3.90
N GLY A 77 5.52 18.13 3.28
CA GLY A 77 5.60 17.64 1.92
C GLY A 77 6.45 16.37 1.74
N GLN A 78 6.82 15.70 2.81
CA GLN A 78 7.65 14.50 2.76
C GLN A 78 6.86 13.28 3.19
N PRO A 79 6.49 12.38 2.25
CA PRO A 79 5.77 11.16 2.61
C PRO A 79 6.68 10.18 3.34
N GLU A 80 6.13 9.52 4.36
CA GLU A 80 6.73 8.36 4.99
C GLU A 80 6.04 7.11 4.45
N ILE A 81 6.83 6.13 4.00
CA ILE A 81 6.32 4.91 3.38
C ILE A 81 6.89 3.69 4.08
N GLY A 82 5.98 2.77 4.45
CA GLY A 82 6.34 1.43 4.85
C GLY A 82 5.91 0.44 3.77
N TYR A 83 6.60 -0.68 3.65
CA TYR A 83 6.24 -1.71 2.68
C TYR A 83 6.63 -3.09 3.17
N GLY A 84 5.98 -4.10 2.61
CA GLY A 84 6.33 -5.50 2.82
C GLY A 84 6.07 -6.29 1.55
N LEU A 85 6.95 -7.21 1.22
CA LEU A 85 6.81 -8.09 0.06
C LEU A 85 6.68 -9.54 0.51
N LEU A 86 5.99 -10.34 -0.28
CA LEU A 86 6.02 -11.79 -0.11
C LEU A 86 7.46 -12.26 -0.38
N PRO A 87 7.95 -13.29 0.38
CA PRO A 87 9.35 -13.73 0.26
C PRO A 87 9.81 -14.04 -1.15
N GLU A 88 8.94 -14.63 -1.99
CA GLU A 88 9.28 -14.99 -3.36
C GLU A 88 9.53 -13.79 -4.28
N TYR A 89 9.14 -12.59 -3.84
CA TYR A 89 9.30 -11.35 -4.63
C TYR A 89 10.37 -10.42 -4.06
N GLU A 90 11.01 -10.80 -2.97
CA GLU A 90 12.09 -10.01 -2.39
C GLU A 90 13.34 -10.01 -3.28
N HIS A 91 14.13 -8.96 -3.15
CA HIS A 91 15.44 -8.84 -3.83
C HIS A 91 15.37 -8.81 -5.36
N GLN A 92 14.24 -8.38 -5.92
CA GLN A 92 14.05 -8.29 -7.37
C GLN A 92 13.74 -6.86 -7.84
N GLY A 93 13.87 -5.87 -6.95
CA GLY A 93 13.63 -4.48 -7.29
C GLY A 93 12.17 -4.03 -7.24
N TYR A 94 11.23 -4.90 -6.86
CA TYR A 94 9.82 -4.56 -6.79
C TYR A 94 9.53 -3.46 -5.77
N ALA A 95 10.15 -3.53 -4.59
CA ALA A 95 9.95 -2.51 -3.56
C ALA A 95 10.39 -1.14 -4.05
N THR A 96 11.57 -1.05 -4.68
CA THR A 96 12.08 0.20 -5.23
C THR A 96 11.13 0.77 -6.28
N GLU A 97 10.66 -0.09 -7.17
CA GLU A 97 9.73 0.30 -8.24
C GLU A 97 8.41 0.84 -7.66
N ALA A 98 7.85 0.15 -6.67
CA ALA A 98 6.61 0.54 -6.03
C ALA A 98 6.76 1.85 -5.23
N VAL A 99 7.82 1.96 -4.44
CA VAL A 99 8.08 3.15 -3.63
C VAL A 99 8.29 4.39 -4.51
N ARG A 100 9.01 4.25 -5.63
CA ARG A 100 9.20 5.36 -6.57
C ARG A 100 7.86 5.85 -7.14
N ALA A 101 7.01 4.92 -7.55
CA ALA A 101 5.70 5.28 -8.09
C ALA A 101 4.83 5.97 -7.04
N ALA A 102 4.82 5.43 -5.82
CA ALA A 102 4.05 6.01 -4.72
C ALA A 102 4.56 7.40 -4.34
N CYS A 103 5.88 7.59 -4.27
CA CYS A 103 6.46 8.90 -3.97
C CYS A 103 6.12 9.91 -5.06
N ARG A 104 6.24 9.53 -6.33
CA ARG A 104 5.91 10.42 -7.45
C ARG A 104 4.44 10.87 -7.36
N TRP A 105 3.55 9.92 -7.10
CA TRP A 105 2.15 10.23 -6.92
C TRP A 105 1.93 11.20 -5.75
N ALA A 106 2.58 10.93 -4.61
CA ALA A 106 2.43 11.75 -3.41
C ALA A 106 2.86 13.19 -3.63
N PHE A 107 3.98 13.41 -4.36
CA PHE A 107 4.47 14.76 -4.65
C PHE A 107 3.59 15.52 -5.64
N GLU A 108 2.74 14.84 -6.39
CA GLU A 108 1.77 15.45 -7.30
C GLU A 108 0.49 15.91 -6.60
N GLN A 109 0.30 15.54 -5.34
CA GLN A 109 -0.88 15.92 -4.59
C GLN A 109 -0.71 17.32 -3.97
N PRO A 110 -1.81 18.13 -3.89
CA PRO A 110 -1.76 19.46 -3.30
C PRO A 110 -1.50 19.47 -1.80
#